data_92c246bfae9c5eff4957442bb598bad0
#
_entry.id   92c246bfae9c5eff4957442bb598bad0
#
_cell.length_a   1.000
_cell.length_b   1.000
_cell.length_c   1.000
_cell.angle_alpha   90.00
_cell.angle_beta   90.00
_cell.angle_gamma   90.00
#
_symmetry.space_group_name_H-M   'P 1'
#
loop_
_entity.id
_entity.type
_entity.pdbx_description
1 polymer ?
#
loop_
_entity_poly.entity_id
_entity_poly.type
_entity_poly.pdbx_seq_one_letter_code
_entity_poly.pdbx_strand_id
1 'polypeptide(L)'
;MEQYLIIDVGGTNIKSALMTKNGKIISKKQLSTAKNLEDFQAQILSLVAEVAEKIHGVAFSIPGKVDPHSAVVYHGGALPFIDGLDLKQLVHTKAPDVAVSAENDGKAGALGEYWQGSLQGHPNSAIITLGTGVGGGLILNGQIFRGSHFQAGELSFLYGGKLEDKPILYGLRGSAVKMIHDIGKALHFENLGDGKAAFQAIMQKEEQAVKIFENYCRDIAILILDMHAMLDLTHYAIGGGISAQPILIEEINRQYDLLADSILDRGIKIVKLSLQRPQIIAATLGNDANLYGALYGLVNTEK
;
A
#
# COMPACT_ATOMS: atom_id res chain seq x y z
N MET A 1 28.61 2.18 12.00
CA MET A 1 27.53 2.64 11.10
C MET A 1 26.20 2.26 11.77
N GLU A 2 25.31 3.21 11.98
CA GLU A 2 24.03 2.97 12.65
C GLU A 2 23.20 1.97 11.86
N GLN A 3 22.68 0.95 12.55
CA GLN A 3 21.87 -0.12 11.98
C GLN A 3 20.49 -0.13 12.63
N TYR A 4 19.49 -0.49 11.87
CA TYR A 4 18.08 -0.52 12.26
C TYR A 4 17.47 -1.84 11.81
N LEU A 5 16.67 -2.45 12.66
CA LEU A 5 15.84 -3.61 12.30
C LEU A 5 14.50 -3.12 11.81
N ILE A 6 14.14 -3.47 10.59
CA ILE A 6 12.87 -3.13 10.00
C ILE A 6 12.05 -4.40 9.82
N ILE A 7 10.80 -4.36 10.25
CA ILE A 7 9.89 -5.52 10.24
C ILE A 7 8.61 -5.14 9.50
N ASP A 8 8.40 -5.72 8.34
CA ASP A 8 7.18 -5.58 7.54
C ASP A 8 6.28 -6.78 7.79
N VAL A 9 5.18 -6.56 8.49
CA VAL A 9 4.22 -7.58 8.92
C VAL A 9 3.07 -7.65 7.92
N GLY A 10 3.01 -8.71 7.14
CA GLY A 10 1.87 -9.02 6.29
C GLY A 10 0.99 -10.14 6.88
N GLY A 11 -0.20 -10.31 6.35
CA GLY A 11 -1.13 -11.37 6.80
C GLY A 11 -0.62 -12.80 6.59
N THR A 12 0.31 -13.01 5.65
CA THR A 12 0.88 -14.33 5.30
C THR A 12 2.34 -14.45 5.68
N ASN A 13 3.12 -13.40 5.48
CA ASN A 13 4.56 -13.41 5.73
C ASN A 13 4.98 -12.16 6.49
N ILE A 14 5.96 -12.34 7.38
CA ILE A 14 6.76 -11.26 7.97
C ILE A 14 8.06 -11.17 7.18
N LYS A 15 8.40 -9.98 6.71
CA LYS A 15 9.72 -9.68 6.15
C LYS A 15 10.49 -8.85 7.17
N SER A 16 11.76 -9.14 7.36
CA SER A 16 12.64 -8.31 8.17
C SER A 16 13.89 -7.95 7.40
N ALA A 17 14.41 -6.76 7.64
CA ALA A 17 15.65 -6.30 7.07
C ALA A 17 16.50 -5.58 8.13
N LEU A 18 17.78 -5.85 8.13
CA LEU A 18 18.75 -5.01 8.80
C LEU A 18 19.21 -3.94 7.81
N MET A 19 19.01 -2.67 8.15
CA MET A 19 19.27 -1.55 7.24
C MET A 19 20.13 -0.48 7.91
N THR A 20 20.89 0.25 7.11
CA THR A 20 21.57 1.47 7.57
C THR A 20 20.59 2.64 7.59
N LYS A 21 20.91 3.72 8.29
CA LYS A 21 20.13 4.96 8.33
C LYS A 21 19.77 5.53 6.95
N ASN A 22 20.61 5.31 5.95
CA ASN A 22 20.42 5.81 4.59
C ASN A 22 19.66 4.82 3.68
N GLY A 23 19.07 3.76 4.25
CA GLY A 23 18.25 2.81 3.49
C GLY A 23 19.03 1.66 2.84
N LYS A 24 20.36 1.54 3.01
CA LYS A 24 21.09 0.38 2.48
C LYS A 24 20.71 -0.88 3.25
N ILE A 25 20.15 -1.86 2.54
CA ILE A 25 19.83 -3.17 3.09
C ILE A 25 21.11 -3.98 3.27
N ILE A 26 21.35 -4.47 4.49
CA ILE A 26 22.49 -5.31 4.87
C ILE A 26 22.11 -6.78 4.77
N SER A 27 20.95 -7.14 5.30
CA SER A 27 20.42 -8.50 5.22
C SER A 27 18.89 -8.49 5.22
N LYS A 28 18.28 -9.53 4.68
CA LYS A 28 16.84 -9.73 4.66
C LYS A 28 16.50 -11.15 5.08
N LYS A 29 15.36 -11.29 5.78
CA LYS A 29 14.76 -12.57 6.14
C LYS A 29 13.26 -12.51 5.85
N GLN A 30 12.68 -13.67 5.61
CA GLN A 30 11.23 -13.84 5.48
C GLN A 30 10.82 -15.09 6.24
N LEU A 31 9.71 -14.98 6.96
CA LEU A 31 9.08 -16.10 7.67
C LEU A 31 7.55 -16.01 7.54
N SER A 32 6.87 -17.14 7.71
CA SER A 32 5.41 -17.16 7.72
C SER A 32 4.89 -16.45 8.96
N THR A 33 3.86 -15.61 8.81
CA THR A 33 3.21 -14.93 9.93
C THR A 33 2.52 -15.95 10.84
N ALA A 34 2.76 -15.88 12.14
CA ALA A 34 2.08 -16.66 13.15
C ALA A 34 0.56 -16.43 13.12
N LYS A 35 -0.19 -17.38 13.66
CA LYS A 35 -1.66 -17.37 13.63
C LYS A 35 -2.30 -16.99 14.96
N ASN A 36 -1.50 -16.72 15.97
CA ASN A 36 -1.92 -16.29 17.30
C ASN A 36 -0.92 -15.31 17.89
N LEU A 37 -1.32 -14.61 18.94
CA LEU A 37 -0.55 -13.55 19.58
C LEU A 37 0.77 -14.05 20.19
N GLU A 38 0.74 -15.18 20.89
CA GLU A 38 1.90 -15.73 21.62
C GLU A 38 3.03 -16.06 20.63
N ASP A 39 2.73 -16.84 19.59
CA ASP A 39 3.72 -17.19 18.55
C ASP A 39 4.18 -15.96 17.77
N PHE A 40 3.29 -14.99 17.50
CA PHE A 40 3.65 -13.73 16.86
C PHE A 40 4.65 -12.94 17.69
N GLN A 41 4.38 -12.76 19.00
CA GLN A 41 5.30 -12.09 19.92
C GLN A 41 6.65 -12.81 19.98
N ALA A 42 6.65 -14.15 20.06
CA ALA A 42 7.87 -14.94 20.05
C ALA A 42 8.68 -14.74 18.74
N GLN A 43 8.02 -14.68 17.59
CA GLN A 43 8.67 -14.38 16.30
C GLN A 43 9.34 -13.00 16.30
N ILE A 44 8.63 -11.96 16.74
CA ILE A 44 9.18 -10.60 16.83
C ILE A 44 10.36 -10.55 17.79
N LEU A 45 10.22 -11.13 18.98
CA LEU A 45 11.29 -11.16 19.98
C LEU A 45 12.53 -11.93 19.51
N SER A 46 12.36 -13.00 18.72
CA SER A 46 13.47 -13.73 18.11
C SER A 46 14.23 -12.84 17.12
N LEU A 47 13.52 -12.13 16.24
CA LEU A 47 14.14 -11.21 15.26
C LEU A 47 14.91 -10.09 15.96
N VAL A 48 14.36 -9.53 17.04
CA VAL A 48 15.01 -8.47 17.82
C VAL A 48 16.27 -9.01 18.53
N ALA A 49 16.15 -10.16 19.21
CA ALA A 49 17.24 -10.74 19.98
C ALA A 49 18.50 -11.05 19.15
N GLU A 50 18.32 -11.44 17.88
CA GLU A 50 19.45 -11.74 16.97
C GLU A 50 20.36 -10.53 16.71
N VAL A 51 19.84 -9.30 16.86
CA VAL A 51 20.53 -8.07 16.48
C VAL A 51 20.55 -7.00 17.57
N ALA A 52 19.97 -7.27 18.75
CA ALA A 52 19.74 -6.30 19.84
C ALA A 52 20.98 -5.44 20.17
N GLU A 53 22.17 -6.04 20.21
CA GLU A 53 23.41 -5.34 20.54
C GLU A 53 23.97 -4.43 19.42
N LYS A 54 23.38 -4.51 18.22
CA LYS A 54 23.92 -3.84 17.01
C LYS A 54 23.01 -2.74 16.49
N ILE A 55 21.77 -2.70 16.94
CA ILE A 55 20.75 -1.80 16.38
C ILE A 55 20.52 -0.57 17.25
N HIS A 56 20.18 0.53 16.59
CA HIS A 56 19.79 1.80 17.20
C HIS A 56 18.28 1.96 17.28
N GLY A 57 17.53 1.15 16.53
CA GLY A 57 16.07 1.18 16.56
C GLY A 57 15.42 0.04 15.80
N VAL A 58 14.12 -0.12 16.05
CA VAL A 58 13.24 -1.08 15.38
C VAL A 58 12.05 -0.32 14.80
N ALA A 59 11.80 -0.50 13.51
CA ALA A 59 10.61 0.08 12.86
C ALA A 59 9.72 -1.01 12.29
N PHE A 60 8.41 -0.81 12.45
CA PHE A 60 7.40 -1.74 11.95
C PHE A 60 6.58 -1.09 10.83
N SER A 61 6.33 -1.86 9.77
CA SER A 61 5.18 -1.72 8.90
C SER A 61 4.19 -2.81 9.30
N ILE A 62 2.94 -2.44 9.61
CA ILE A 62 1.98 -3.38 10.19
C ILE A 62 0.57 -3.10 9.66
N PRO A 63 -0.26 -4.13 9.41
CA PRO A 63 -1.61 -3.91 8.93
C PRO A 63 -2.49 -3.26 10.01
N GLY A 64 -3.50 -2.54 9.56
CA GLY A 64 -4.52 -1.98 10.42
C GLY A 64 -4.21 -0.59 10.96
N LYS A 65 -4.80 -0.26 12.11
CA LYS A 65 -4.71 1.07 12.73
C LYS A 65 -3.62 1.08 13.80
N VAL A 66 -2.58 1.86 13.59
CA VAL A 66 -1.45 1.98 14.53
C VAL A 66 -1.16 3.46 14.82
N ASP A 67 -0.80 3.75 16.05
CA ASP A 67 -0.26 5.06 16.44
C ASP A 67 1.27 5.04 16.26
N PRO A 68 1.82 5.88 15.38
CA PRO A 68 3.25 5.86 15.08
C PRO A 68 4.12 6.35 16.24
N HIS A 69 3.57 7.11 17.19
CA HIS A 69 4.30 7.67 18.32
C HIS A 69 4.42 6.70 19.50
N SER A 70 3.30 6.05 19.84
CA SER A 70 3.29 5.05 20.92
C SER A 70 3.66 3.65 20.43
N ALA A 71 3.60 3.37 19.12
CA ALA A 71 3.73 2.07 18.49
C ALA A 71 2.69 1.04 19.00
N VAL A 72 1.49 1.52 19.39
CA VAL A 72 0.37 0.69 19.81
C VAL A 72 -0.54 0.38 18.61
N VAL A 73 -0.88 -0.88 18.43
CA VAL A 73 -1.84 -1.35 17.42
C VAL A 73 -3.25 -1.29 17.99
N TYR A 74 -4.06 -0.34 17.53
CA TYR A 74 -5.46 -0.22 17.99
C TYR A 74 -6.40 -1.20 17.30
N HIS A 75 -6.07 -1.61 16.06
CA HIS A 75 -6.85 -2.57 15.28
C HIS A 75 -5.94 -3.24 14.26
N GLY A 76 -5.74 -4.53 14.38
CA GLY A 76 -4.75 -5.30 13.63
C GLY A 76 -5.14 -5.62 12.18
N GLY A 77 -6.30 -5.18 11.71
CA GLY A 77 -6.72 -5.39 10.33
C GLY A 77 -6.79 -6.86 9.95
N ALA A 78 -5.87 -7.30 9.08
CA ALA A 78 -5.77 -8.70 8.64
C ALA A 78 -5.31 -9.67 9.75
N LEU A 79 -4.85 -9.15 10.89
CA LEU A 79 -4.33 -9.90 12.03
C LEU A 79 -5.05 -9.49 13.34
N PRO A 80 -6.33 -9.81 13.52
CA PRO A 80 -7.11 -9.30 14.64
C PRO A 80 -6.56 -9.70 16.02
N PHE A 81 -5.73 -10.71 16.10
CA PHE A 81 -5.11 -11.14 17.36
C PHE A 81 -4.01 -10.17 17.88
N ILE A 82 -3.57 -9.18 17.09
CA ILE A 82 -2.61 -8.16 17.55
C ILE A 82 -3.32 -6.88 18.06
N ASP A 83 -4.63 -6.86 18.17
CA ASP A 83 -5.37 -5.72 18.72
C ASP A 83 -4.89 -5.40 20.14
N GLY A 84 -4.55 -4.14 20.38
CA GLY A 84 -4.03 -3.66 21.66
C GLY A 84 -2.55 -3.94 21.92
N LEU A 85 -1.83 -4.56 20.99
CA LEU A 85 -0.42 -4.86 21.16
C LEU A 85 0.43 -3.58 21.19
N ASP A 86 1.19 -3.41 22.27
CA ASP A 86 2.24 -2.40 22.40
C ASP A 86 3.57 -2.97 21.89
N LEU A 87 3.92 -2.58 20.67
CA LEU A 87 5.15 -3.04 19.99
C LEU A 87 6.40 -2.48 20.66
N LYS A 88 6.33 -1.27 21.24
CA LYS A 88 7.45 -0.67 21.95
C LYS A 88 7.75 -1.43 23.22
N GLN A 89 6.74 -1.73 24.04
CA GLN A 89 6.88 -2.53 25.24
C GLN A 89 7.43 -3.93 24.89
N LEU A 90 6.91 -4.55 23.82
CA LEU A 90 7.38 -5.87 23.37
C LEU A 90 8.88 -5.84 23.02
N VAL A 91 9.32 -4.90 22.18
CA VAL A 91 10.74 -4.78 21.77
C VAL A 91 11.62 -4.52 22.97
N HIS A 92 11.21 -3.64 23.88
CA HIS A 92 11.99 -3.26 25.07
C HIS A 92 12.24 -4.41 26.03
N THR A 93 11.53 -5.55 25.92
CA THR A 93 11.86 -6.76 26.69
C THR A 93 13.23 -7.38 26.30
N LYS A 94 13.71 -7.12 25.09
CA LYS A 94 14.99 -7.64 24.55
C LYS A 94 16.01 -6.55 24.22
N ALA A 95 15.55 -5.35 23.94
CA ALA A 95 16.38 -4.21 23.55
C ALA A 95 15.81 -2.92 24.19
N PRO A 96 16.08 -2.68 25.50
CA PRO A 96 15.41 -1.62 26.27
C PRO A 96 15.72 -0.19 25.81
N ASP A 97 16.88 0.03 25.22
CA ASP A 97 17.40 1.37 24.90
C ASP A 97 17.21 1.77 23.43
N VAL A 98 16.57 0.92 22.61
CA VAL A 98 16.40 1.20 21.18
C VAL A 98 15.16 2.05 20.91
N ALA A 99 15.23 2.93 19.91
CA ALA A 99 14.05 3.64 19.40
C ALA A 99 13.09 2.66 18.72
N VAL A 100 11.78 2.85 18.93
CA VAL A 100 10.76 2.01 18.30
C VAL A 100 9.71 2.90 17.65
N SER A 101 9.35 2.59 16.40
CA SER A 101 8.23 3.20 15.70
C SER A 101 7.41 2.15 14.96
N ALA A 102 6.17 2.48 14.66
CA ALA A 102 5.31 1.64 13.83
C ALA A 102 4.50 2.51 12.87
N GLU A 103 4.22 2.01 11.68
CA GLU A 103 3.38 2.67 10.70
C GLU A 103 2.44 1.66 10.05
N ASN A 104 1.26 2.12 9.64
CA ASN A 104 0.38 1.31 8.82
C ASN A 104 1.05 0.96 7.48
N ASP A 105 0.81 -0.26 6.97
CA ASP A 105 1.44 -0.79 5.76
C ASP A 105 1.25 0.09 4.51
N GLY A 106 0.04 0.60 4.26
CA GLY A 106 -0.22 1.51 3.14
C GLY A 106 0.53 2.85 3.29
N LYS A 107 0.60 3.36 4.51
CA LYS A 107 1.33 4.62 4.81
C LYS A 107 2.84 4.41 4.77
N ALA A 108 3.33 3.26 5.25
CA ALA A 108 4.74 2.88 5.09
C ALA A 108 5.12 2.78 3.62
N GLY A 109 4.28 2.15 2.77
CA GLY A 109 4.50 2.13 1.33
C GLY A 109 4.62 3.53 0.72
N ALA A 110 3.76 4.47 1.12
CA ALA A 110 3.82 5.86 0.67
C ALA A 110 5.13 6.56 1.09
N LEU A 111 5.53 6.40 2.33
CA LEU A 111 6.78 6.96 2.85
C LEU A 111 8.01 6.37 2.13
N GLY A 112 7.99 5.08 1.82
CA GLY A 112 9.06 4.42 1.06
C GLY A 112 9.21 5.01 -0.34
N GLU A 113 8.12 5.07 -1.09
CA GLU A 113 8.10 5.63 -2.45
C GLU A 113 8.43 7.14 -2.45
N TYR A 114 8.04 7.87 -1.42
CA TYR A 114 8.39 9.28 -1.25
C TYR A 114 9.89 9.47 -0.95
N TRP A 115 10.49 8.58 -0.17
CA TRP A 115 11.89 8.71 0.21
C TRP A 115 12.87 8.22 -0.87
N GLN A 116 12.63 7.03 -1.42
CA GLN A 116 13.59 6.33 -2.28
C GLN A 116 12.99 5.85 -3.62
N GLY A 117 11.70 6.09 -3.85
CA GLY A 117 10.97 5.55 -5.00
C GLY A 117 10.40 6.60 -5.93
N SER A 118 9.32 6.24 -6.60
CA SER A 118 8.69 7.00 -7.67
C SER A 118 8.04 8.33 -7.24
N LEU A 119 7.81 8.52 -5.93
CA LEU A 119 7.24 9.77 -5.39
C LEU A 119 8.29 10.73 -4.85
N GLN A 120 9.58 10.46 -5.05
CA GLN A 120 10.67 11.31 -4.58
C GLN A 120 10.58 12.71 -5.21
N GLY A 121 10.61 13.76 -4.36
CA GLY A 121 10.51 15.14 -4.82
C GLY A 121 9.09 15.64 -5.09
N HIS A 122 8.05 14.82 -4.86
CA HIS A 122 6.65 15.15 -5.10
C HIS A 122 5.89 15.31 -3.76
N PRO A 123 5.92 16.52 -3.15
CA PRO A 123 5.41 16.73 -1.78
C PRO A 123 3.88 16.59 -1.64
N ASN A 124 3.14 16.60 -2.75
CA ASN A 124 1.69 16.35 -2.78
C ASN A 124 1.42 15.18 -3.72
N SER A 125 1.40 13.98 -3.15
CA SER A 125 1.32 12.73 -3.90
C SER A 125 0.63 11.64 -3.09
N ALA A 126 0.28 10.54 -3.75
CA ALA A 126 -0.30 9.36 -3.10
C ALA A 126 0.24 8.06 -3.68
N ILE A 127 0.26 7.01 -2.86
CA ILE A 127 0.32 5.64 -3.34
C ILE A 127 -1.07 5.01 -3.29
N ILE A 128 -1.39 4.20 -4.29
CA ILE A 128 -2.56 3.33 -4.32
C ILE A 128 -2.04 1.90 -4.49
N THR A 129 -2.22 1.06 -3.48
CA THR A 129 -1.72 -0.31 -3.49
C THR A 129 -2.83 -1.28 -3.84
N LEU A 130 -2.68 -1.98 -4.97
CA LEU A 130 -3.67 -2.89 -5.53
C LEU A 130 -3.35 -4.35 -5.15
N GLY A 131 -4.19 -4.93 -4.31
CA GLY A 131 -4.04 -6.29 -3.80
C GLY A 131 -5.39 -6.97 -3.57
N THR A 132 -5.57 -7.63 -2.42
CA THR A 132 -6.87 -8.19 -2.00
C THR A 132 -7.92 -7.09 -1.82
N GLY A 133 -7.50 -5.94 -1.32
CA GLY A 133 -8.24 -4.69 -1.28
C GLY A 133 -7.46 -3.58 -1.96
N VAL A 134 -7.77 -2.33 -1.58
CA VAL A 134 -7.09 -1.12 -2.04
C VAL A 134 -6.48 -0.40 -0.84
N GLY A 135 -5.18 -0.53 -0.67
CA GLY A 135 -4.42 0.24 0.31
C GLY A 135 -4.06 1.62 -0.22
N GLY A 136 -3.67 2.52 0.68
CA GLY A 136 -3.23 3.84 0.27
C GLY A 136 -2.46 4.60 1.34
N GLY A 137 -1.75 5.62 0.88
CA GLY A 137 -1.06 6.58 1.74
C GLY A 137 -0.94 7.91 1.03
N LEU A 138 -1.12 8.99 1.78
CA LEU A 138 -1.18 10.36 1.29
C LEU A 138 0.03 11.14 1.80
N ILE A 139 0.80 11.72 0.90
CA ILE A 139 1.84 12.71 1.23
C ILE A 139 1.27 14.10 0.92
N LEU A 140 1.15 14.93 1.94
CA LEU A 140 0.67 16.31 1.81
C LEU A 140 1.75 17.25 2.37
N ASN A 141 2.19 18.20 1.58
CA ASN A 141 3.27 19.13 1.94
C ASN A 141 4.55 18.42 2.42
N GLY A 142 4.89 17.29 1.80
CA GLY A 142 6.08 16.52 2.13
C GLY A 142 5.97 15.64 3.39
N GLN A 143 4.77 15.54 3.97
CA GLN A 143 4.53 14.75 5.18
C GLN A 143 3.43 13.73 4.96
N ILE A 144 3.56 12.57 5.61
CA ILE A 144 2.50 11.57 5.59
C ILE A 144 1.27 12.07 6.33
N PHE A 145 0.13 12.09 5.66
CA PHE A 145 -1.14 12.50 6.24
C PHE A 145 -1.85 11.30 6.87
N ARG A 146 -1.91 11.28 8.19
CA ARG A 146 -2.50 10.17 8.96
C ARG A 146 -3.96 10.42 9.35
N GLY A 147 -4.40 11.69 9.35
CA GLY A 147 -5.71 12.10 9.87
C GLY A 147 -5.78 12.05 11.40
N SER A 148 -6.92 12.44 11.95
CA SER A 148 -7.12 12.55 13.41
C SER A 148 -7.13 11.20 14.14
N HIS A 149 -7.41 10.11 13.44
CA HIS A 149 -7.56 8.77 14.01
C HIS A 149 -6.65 7.75 13.31
N PHE A 150 -5.59 8.19 12.65
CA PHE A 150 -4.64 7.37 11.88
C PHE A 150 -5.28 6.59 10.71
N GLN A 151 -6.45 7.05 10.20
CA GLN A 151 -7.23 6.35 9.17
C GLN A 151 -7.28 7.07 7.82
N ALA A 152 -6.53 8.16 7.64
CA ALA A 152 -6.44 8.78 6.32
C ALA A 152 -5.77 7.82 5.33
N GLY A 153 -6.26 7.78 4.09
CA GLY A 153 -5.74 6.88 3.06
C GLY A 153 -6.28 5.45 3.10
N GLU A 154 -7.25 5.14 3.97
CA GLU A 154 -7.94 3.84 4.00
C GLU A 154 -8.91 3.72 2.80
N LEU A 155 -8.35 3.61 1.60
CA LEU A 155 -9.10 3.65 0.33
C LEU A 155 -10.09 2.51 0.18
N SER A 156 -9.84 1.37 0.82
CA SER A 156 -10.77 0.23 0.83
C SER A 156 -12.15 0.58 1.39
N PHE A 157 -12.26 1.58 2.27
CA PHE A 157 -13.53 1.98 2.90
C PHE A 157 -14.32 3.03 2.11
N LEU A 158 -13.78 3.54 1.02
CA LEU A 158 -14.51 4.46 0.16
C LEU A 158 -15.69 3.73 -0.50
N TYR A 159 -16.78 4.49 -0.70
CA TYR A 159 -17.94 3.97 -1.41
C TYR A 159 -17.61 3.71 -2.88
N GLY A 160 -17.69 2.46 -3.28
CA GLY A 160 -17.39 2.00 -4.65
C GLY A 160 -18.61 1.91 -5.57
N GLY A 161 -19.76 2.43 -5.16
CA GLY A 161 -20.99 2.31 -5.95
C GLY A 161 -21.90 1.16 -5.50
N LYS A 162 -22.64 0.57 -6.43
CA LYS A 162 -23.57 -0.54 -6.18
C LYS A 162 -23.21 -1.76 -7.02
N LEU A 163 -23.44 -2.92 -6.48
CA LEU A 163 -23.46 -4.21 -7.15
C LEU A 163 -24.81 -4.88 -6.82
N GLU A 164 -25.63 -5.16 -7.83
CA GLU A 164 -26.98 -5.72 -7.63
C GLU A 164 -27.81 -4.92 -6.58
N ASP A 165 -27.82 -3.59 -6.71
CA ASP A 165 -28.44 -2.63 -5.79
C ASP A 165 -27.90 -2.57 -4.35
N LYS A 166 -26.89 -3.36 -4.01
CA LYS A 166 -26.23 -3.29 -2.72
C LYS A 166 -25.00 -2.36 -2.78
N PRO A 167 -24.78 -1.51 -1.75
CA PRO A 167 -23.58 -0.70 -1.69
C PRO A 167 -22.35 -1.59 -1.60
N ILE A 168 -21.31 -1.24 -2.35
CA ILE A 168 -20.00 -1.89 -2.27
C ILE A 168 -18.94 -0.86 -1.94
N LEU A 169 -17.84 -1.33 -1.33
CA LEU A 169 -16.68 -0.52 -1.02
C LEU A 169 -15.57 -0.72 -2.06
N TYR A 170 -14.68 0.25 -2.17
CA TYR A 170 -13.53 0.15 -3.08
C TYR A 170 -12.62 -1.06 -2.75
N GLY A 171 -12.59 -1.51 -1.50
CA GLY A 171 -11.87 -2.73 -1.14
C GLY A 171 -12.28 -3.96 -1.96
N LEU A 172 -13.56 -4.04 -2.36
CA LEU A 172 -14.05 -5.09 -3.27
C LEU A 172 -13.95 -4.66 -4.74
N ARG A 173 -14.36 -3.43 -5.05
CA ARG A 173 -14.42 -2.91 -6.43
C ARG A 173 -13.04 -2.81 -7.07
N GLY A 174 -12.04 -2.31 -6.33
CA GLY A 174 -10.65 -2.16 -6.77
C GLY A 174 -9.75 -3.35 -6.42
N SER A 175 -10.31 -4.50 -6.04
CA SER A 175 -9.53 -5.69 -5.72
C SER A 175 -8.89 -6.31 -6.96
N ALA A 176 -7.55 -6.31 -7.02
CA ALA A 176 -6.80 -6.98 -8.06
C ALA A 176 -7.00 -8.50 -8.04
N VAL A 177 -7.09 -9.07 -6.84
CA VAL A 177 -7.36 -10.51 -6.65
C VAL A 177 -8.72 -10.87 -7.22
N LYS A 178 -9.74 -10.03 -6.98
CA LYS A 178 -11.08 -10.24 -7.57
C LYS A 178 -11.04 -10.13 -9.09
N MET A 179 -10.38 -9.14 -9.65
CA MET A 179 -10.24 -8.99 -11.12
C MET A 179 -9.62 -10.24 -11.75
N ILE A 180 -8.51 -10.75 -11.19
CA ILE A 180 -7.86 -11.98 -11.65
C ILE A 180 -8.82 -13.18 -11.57
N HIS A 181 -9.53 -13.32 -10.45
CA HIS A 181 -10.49 -14.39 -10.25
C HIS A 181 -11.65 -14.32 -11.26
N ASP A 182 -12.16 -13.12 -11.53
CA ASP A 182 -13.25 -12.92 -12.50
C ASP A 182 -12.82 -13.28 -13.93
N ILE A 183 -11.57 -12.96 -14.31
CA ILE A 183 -10.97 -13.38 -15.59
C ILE A 183 -10.84 -14.91 -15.62
N GLY A 184 -10.29 -15.52 -14.56
CA GLY A 184 -10.15 -16.98 -14.49
C GLY A 184 -11.49 -17.71 -14.59
N LYS A 185 -12.53 -17.15 -13.97
CA LYS A 185 -13.89 -17.68 -14.06
C LYS A 185 -14.47 -17.56 -15.47
N ALA A 186 -14.30 -16.39 -16.10
CA ALA A 186 -14.80 -16.13 -17.44
C ALA A 186 -14.14 -17.02 -18.51
N LEU A 187 -12.84 -17.33 -18.33
CA LEU A 187 -12.06 -18.17 -19.25
C LEU A 187 -11.90 -19.62 -18.77
N HIS A 188 -12.61 -20.02 -17.72
CA HIS A 188 -12.64 -21.39 -17.19
C HIS A 188 -11.24 -21.91 -16.77
N PHE A 189 -10.43 -21.09 -16.11
CA PHE A 189 -9.13 -21.53 -15.59
C PHE A 189 -9.30 -22.58 -14.48
N GLU A 190 -8.43 -23.59 -14.43
CA GLU A 190 -8.39 -24.55 -13.31
C GLU A 190 -8.05 -23.84 -11.99
N ASN A 191 -7.08 -22.92 -12.00
CA ASN A 191 -6.74 -22.04 -10.88
C ASN A 191 -7.28 -20.63 -11.16
N LEU A 192 -8.39 -20.27 -10.54
CA LEU A 192 -9.02 -18.95 -10.72
C LEU A 192 -8.13 -17.79 -10.25
N GLY A 193 -7.15 -18.05 -9.38
CA GLY A 193 -6.21 -17.06 -8.87
C GLY A 193 -4.92 -16.92 -9.67
N ASP A 194 -4.81 -17.55 -10.84
CA ASP A 194 -3.61 -17.47 -11.67
C ASP A 194 -3.47 -16.10 -12.36
N GLY A 195 -2.78 -15.19 -11.68
CA GLY A 195 -2.52 -13.84 -12.19
C GLY A 195 -1.67 -13.84 -13.46
N LYS A 196 -0.77 -14.81 -13.65
CA LYS A 196 0.06 -14.89 -14.87
C LYS A 196 -0.81 -15.24 -16.08
N ALA A 197 -1.65 -16.27 -15.95
CA ALA A 197 -2.58 -16.66 -16.99
C ALA A 197 -3.58 -15.52 -17.32
N ALA A 198 -4.08 -14.82 -16.29
CA ALA A 198 -4.98 -13.68 -16.49
C ALA A 198 -4.34 -12.56 -17.31
N PHE A 199 -3.12 -12.13 -16.95
CA PHE A 199 -2.40 -11.10 -17.73
C PHE A 199 -1.98 -11.58 -19.11
N GLN A 200 -1.67 -12.86 -19.28
CA GLN A 200 -1.43 -13.44 -20.60
C GLN A 200 -2.67 -13.35 -21.49
N ALA A 201 -3.87 -13.69 -20.97
CA ALA A 201 -5.12 -13.58 -21.72
C ALA A 201 -5.43 -12.11 -22.12
N ILE A 202 -5.17 -11.14 -21.23
CA ILE A 202 -5.29 -9.70 -21.55
C ILE A 202 -4.36 -9.33 -22.71
N MET A 203 -3.09 -9.73 -22.65
CA MET A 203 -2.10 -9.44 -23.71
C MET A 203 -2.43 -10.12 -25.03
N GLN A 204 -3.06 -11.31 -25.01
CA GLN A 204 -3.57 -12.03 -26.17
C GLN A 204 -4.89 -11.47 -26.70
N LYS A 205 -5.42 -10.42 -26.04
CA LYS A 205 -6.67 -9.73 -26.43
C LYS A 205 -7.91 -10.64 -26.37
N GLU A 206 -7.95 -11.59 -25.44
CA GLU A 206 -9.16 -12.35 -25.16
C GLU A 206 -10.28 -11.40 -24.71
N GLU A 207 -11.37 -11.34 -25.45
CA GLU A 207 -12.41 -10.32 -25.33
C GLU A 207 -12.93 -10.16 -23.90
N GLN A 208 -13.22 -11.28 -23.22
CA GLN A 208 -13.75 -11.28 -21.88
C GLN A 208 -12.69 -10.79 -20.85
N ALA A 209 -11.43 -11.19 -21.00
CA ALA A 209 -10.34 -10.75 -20.15
C ALA A 209 -10.09 -9.23 -20.27
N VAL A 210 -10.04 -8.74 -21.51
CA VAL A 210 -9.86 -7.31 -21.81
C VAL A 210 -11.00 -6.49 -21.20
N LYS A 211 -12.25 -6.89 -21.40
CA LYS A 211 -13.42 -6.19 -20.85
C LYS A 211 -13.41 -6.10 -19.34
N ILE A 212 -13.05 -7.19 -18.64
CA ILE A 212 -12.95 -7.21 -17.18
C ILE A 212 -11.82 -6.27 -16.72
N PHE A 213 -10.67 -6.34 -17.39
CA PHE A 213 -9.50 -5.52 -17.08
C PHE A 213 -9.73 -4.02 -17.31
N GLU A 214 -10.33 -3.64 -18.44
CA GLU A 214 -10.68 -2.24 -18.74
C GLU A 214 -11.67 -1.67 -17.70
N ASN A 215 -12.68 -2.44 -17.30
CA ASN A 215 -13.62 -2.03 -16.26
C ASN A 215 -12.90 -1.83 -14.91
N TYR A 216 -12.00 -2.75 -14.55
CA TYR A 216 -11.17 -2.63 -13.34
C TYR A 216 -10.30 -1.38 -13.38
N CYS A 217 -9.57 -1.14 -14.48
CA CYS A 217 -8.73 0.05 -14.64
C CYS A 217 -9.55 1.35 -14.63
N ARG A 218 -10.77 1.32 -15.18
CA ARG A 218 -11.71 2.44 -15.10
C ARG A 218 -12.12 2.74 -13.66
N ASP A 219 -12.38 1.73 -12.85
CA ASP A 219 -12.72 1.92 -11.45
C ASP A 219 -11.56 2.55 -10.66
N ILE A 220 -10.31 2.15 -10.94
CA ILE A 220 -9.13 2.79 -10.36
C ILE A 220 -8.96 4.23 -10.87
N ALA A 221 -9.22 4.49 -12.14
CA ALA A 221 -9.18 5.83 -12.70
C ALA A 221 -10.23 6.77 -12.06
N ILE A 222 -11.44 6.26 -11.77
CA ILE A 222 -12.47 7.01 -11.03
C ILE A 222 -11.99 7.35 -9.62
N LEU A 223 -11.41 6.37 -8.90
CA LEU A 223 -10.83 6.61 -7.58
C LEU A 223 -9.77 7.73 -7.61
N ILE A 224 -8.88 7.69 -8.61
CA ILE A 224 -7.85 8.73 -8.78
C ILE A 224 -8.49 10.09 -9.08
N LEU A 225 -9.50 10.14 -9.93
CA LEU A 225 -10.21 11.39 -10.27
C LEU A 225 -10.88 12.00 -9.04
N ASP A 226 -11.55 11.18 -8.22
CA ASP A 226 -12.21 11.62 -6.99
C ASP A 226 -11.18 12.14 -5.97
N MET A 227 -10.07 11.41 -5.78
CA MET A 227 -8.97 11.86 -4.92
C MET A 227 -8.32 13.15 -5.45
N HIS A 228 -8.13 13.26 -6.75
CA HIS A 228 -7.55 14.43 -7.38
C HIS A 228 -8.45 15.67 -7.20
N ALA A 229 -9.74 15.52 -7.40
CA ALA A 229 -10.70 16.60 -7.18
C ALA A 229 -10.74 17.11 -5.73
N MET A 230 -10.45 16.23 -4.75
CA MET A 230 -10.44 16.59 -3.33
C MET A 230 -9.10 17.14 -2.85
N LEU A 231 -7.98 16.64 -3.38
CA LEU A 231 -6.65 16.82 -2.79
C LEU A 231 -5.66 17.55 -3.70
N ASP A 232 -5.98 17.70 -4.99
CA ASP A 232 -5.12 18.35 -6.00
C ASP A 232 -3.67 17.83 -5.97
N LEU A 233 -3.53 16.50 -5.97
CA LEU A 233 -2.22 15.87 -5.94
C LEU A 233 -1.56 15.83 -7.33
N THR A 234 -0.25 15.97 -7.36
CA THR A 234 0.51 15.98 -8.62
C THR A 234 0.82 14.58 -9.14
N HIS A 235 0.99 13.60 -8.24
CA HIS A 235 1.43 12.24 -8.58
C HIS A 235 0.65 11.17 -7.82
N TYR A 236 0.31 10.10 -8.54
CA TYR A 236 -0.28 8.86 -8.01
C TYR A 236 0.61 7.69 -8.40
N ALA A 237 1.26 7.06 -7.43
CA ALA A 237 2.01 5.83 -7.65
C ALA A 237 1.10 4.61 -7.46
N ILE A 238 1.09 3.71 -8.43
CA ILE A 238 0.33 2.46 -8.37
C ILE A 238 1.27 1.35 -7.91
N GLY A 239 1.00 0.81 -6.74
CA GLY A 239 1.74 -0.30 -6.11
C GLY A 239 0.91 -1.59 -6.04
N GLY A 240 1.49 -2.59 -5.38
CA GLY A 240 0.87 -3.91 -5.20
C GLY A 240 1.34 -4.94 -6.20
N GLY A 241 0.88 -6.18 -6.05
CA GLY A 241 1.42 -7.33 -6.78
C GLY A 241 1.30 -7.29 -8.31
N ILE A 242 0.34 -6.51 -8.83
CA ILE A 242 0.12 -6.39 -10.28
C ILE A 242 0.76 -5.13 -10.88
N SER A 243 1.33 -4.24 -10.07
CA SER A 243 1.88 -2.95 -10.55
C SER A 243 3.09 -3.08 -11.46
N ALA A 244 3.76 -4.23 -11.42
CA ALA A 244 4.88 -4.54 -12.32
C ALA A 244 4.44 -4.78 -13.79
N GLN A 245 3.14 -4.84 -14.07
CA GLN A 245 2.60 -5.02 -15.42
C GLN A 245 2.45 -3.66 -16.11
N PRO A 246 3.25 -3.33 -17.13
CA PRO A 246 3.18 -2.02 -17.81
C PRO A 246 1.78 -1.71 -18.35
N ILE A 247 1.09 -2.71 -18.90
CA ILE A 247 -0.26 -2.57 -19.44
C ILE A 247 -1.27 -2.07 -18.39
N LEU A 248 -1.04 -2.30 -17.10
CA LEU A 248 -1.90 -1.79 -16.04
C LEU A 248 -1.83 -0.26 -15.96
N ILE A 249 -0.63 0.28 -15.94
CA ILE A 249 -0.42 1.73 -15.85
C ILE A 249 -0.91 2.43 -17.11
N GLU A 250 -0.62 1.86 -18.28
CA GLU A 250 -1.09 2.37 -19.56
C GLU A 250 -2.62 2.43 -19.61
N GLU A 251 -3.29 1.36 -19.19
CA GLU A 251 -4.74 1.28 -19.24
C GLU A 251 -5.41 2.19 -18.19
N ILE A 252 -4.87 2.30 -16.97
CA ILE A 252 -5.38 3.25 -15.96
C ILE A 252 -5.28 4.68 -16.51
N ASN A 253 -4.15 5.07 -17.11
CA ASN A 253 -3.98 6.36 -17.74
C ASN A 253 -4.99 6.59 -18.87
N ARG A 254 -5.16 5.61 -19.76
CA ARG A 254 -6.15 5.67 -20.86
C ARG A 254 -7.57 5.86 -20.32
N GLN A 255 -7.95 5.11 -19.29
CA GLN A 255 -9.28 5.24 -18.67
C GLN A 255 -9.47 6.59 -17.98
N TYR A 256 -8.42 7.13 -17.34
CA TYR A 256 -8.45 8.46 -16.73
C TYR A 256 -8.74 9.54 -17.81
N ASP A 257 -8.03 9.49 -18.92
CA ASP A 257 -8.22 10.43 -20.02
C ASP A 257 -9.63 10.33 -20.63
N LEU A 258 -10.15 9.11 -20.85
CA LEU A 258 -11.52 8.89 -21.31
C LEU A 258 -12.58 9.44 -20.33
N LEU A 259 -12.35 9.32 -19.02
CA LEU A 259 -13.25 9.89 -18.02
C LEU A 259 -13.23 11.41 -18.06
N ALA A 260 -12.04 12.02 -18.13
CA ALA A 260 -11.89 13.47 -18.23
C ALA A 260 -12.59 14.01 -19.48
N ASP A 261 -12.39 13.40 -20.65
CA ASP A 261 -13.02 13.78 -21.91
C ASP A 261 -14.55 13.61 -21.86
N SER A 262 -15.06 12.53 -21.24
CA SER A 262 -16.52 12.28 -21.13
C SER A 262 -17.23 13.33 -20.26
N ILE A 263 -16.59 13.85 -19.24
CA ILE A 263 -17.11 14.93 -18.39
C ILE A 263 -17.16 16.24 -19.20
N LEU A 264 -16.18 16.49 -20.05
CA LEU A 264 -16.11 17.66 -20.90
C LEU A 264 -17.18 17.66 -22.00
N ASP A 265 -17.45 16.50 -22.60
CA ASP A 265 -18.41 16.33 -23.70
C ASP A 265 -19.87 16.60 -23.28
N ARG A 266 -20.17 16.59 -21.99
CA ARG A 266 -21.48 16.95 -21.43
C ARG A 266 -21.67 18.46 -21.18
N GLY A 267 -20.81 19.32 -21.74
CA GLY A 267 -20.97 20.76 -21.69
C GLY A 267 -20.45 21.47 -20.43
N ILE A 268 -19.76 20.78 -19.54
CA ILE A 268 -19.12 21.35 -18.34
C ILE A 268 -17.74 21.91 -18.74
N LYS A 269 -17.72 23.02 -19.46
CA LYS A 269 -16.47 23.70 -19.88
C LYS A 269 -15.57 24.12 -18.72
N ILE A 270 -16.12 24.25 -17.50
CA ILE A 270 -15.40 24.72 -16.31
C ILE A 270 -14.36 23.68 -15.84
N VAL A 271 -14.64 22.39 -15.98
CA VAL A 271 -13.74 21.32 -15.52
C VAL A 271 -12.45 21.28 -16.32
N LYS A 272 -12.50 21.56 -17.63
CA LYS A 272 -11.31 21.61 -18.50
C LYS A 272 -10.30 22.69 -18.10
N LEU A 273 -10.76 23.77 -17.45
CA LEU A 273 -9.93 24.91 -17.08
C LEU A 273 -9.33 24.78 -15.68
N SER A 274 -9.87 23.90 -14.82
CA SER A 274 -9.54 23.86 -13.39
C SER A 274 -8.80 22.62 -12.94
N LEU A 275 -9.00 21.44 -13.56
CA LEU A 275 -8.30 20.23 -13.19
C LEU A 275 -7.08 19.98 -14.09
N GLN A 276 -5.90 20.13 -13.52
CA GLN A 276 -4.67 19.74 -14.19
C GLN A 276 -4.50 18.23 -14.07
N ARG A 277 -4.13 17.57 -15.19
CA ARG A 277 -3.95 16.12 -15.20
C ARG A 277 -2.79 15.70 -14.29
N PRO A 278 -3.01 14.82 -13.31
CA PRO A 278 -1.93 14.29 -12.49
C PRO A 278 -1.09 13.27 -13.25
N GLN A 279 0.11 13.00 -12.76
CA GLN A 279 0.93 11.89 -13.25
C GLN A 279 0.48 10.60 -12.54
N ILE A 280 0.14 9.58 -13.32
CA ILE A 280 -0.20 8.24 -12.82
C ILE A 280 0.92 7.31 -13.26
N ILE A 281 1.70 6.83 -12.30
CA ILE A 281 2.96 6.11 -12.54
C ILE A 281 3.02 4.80 -11.73
N ALA A 282 3.91 3.88 -12.12
CA ALA A 282 4.18 2.70 -11.31
C ALA A 282 5.00 3.04 -10.06
N ALA A 283 4.70 2.39 -8.93
CA ALA A 283 5.58 2.33 -7.78
C ALA A 283 6.86 1.54 -8.13
N THR A 284 8.01 1.97 -7.62
CA THR A 284 9.31 1.42 -8.06
C THR A 284 9.99 0.53 -7.03
N LEU A 285 9.66 0.66 -5.74
CA LEU A 285 10.29 -0.14 -4.69
C LEU A 285 9.68 -1.54 -4.53
N GLY A 286 8.54 -1.79 -5.17
CA GLY A 286 7.89 -3.08 -5.16
C GLY A 286 7.64 -3.61 -3.74
N ASN A 287 8.08 -4.85 -3.49
CA ASN A 287 7.87 -5.51 -2.20
C ASN A 287 8.72 -4.96 -1.03
N ASP A 288 9.60 -4.02 -1.28
CA ASP A 288 10.48 -3.41 -0.26
C ASP A 288 10.00 -2.02 0.18
N ALA A 289 8.99 -1.45 -0.47
CA ALA A 289 8.49 -0.11 -0.17
C ALA A 289 8.19 0.10 1.32
N ASN A 290 7.53 -0.89 1.93
CA ASN A 290 7.17 -0.86 3.34
C ASN A 290 8.39 -0.84 4.28
N LEU A 291 9.47 -1.56 3.92
CA LEU A 291 10.72 -1.56 4.68
C LEU A 291 11.37 -0.16 4.66
N TYR A 292 11.45 0.45 3.48
CA TYR A 292 11.99 1.81 3.34
C TYR A 292 11.14 2.83 4.10
N GLY A 293 9.82 2.73 3.98
CA GLY A 293 8.91 3.67 4.63
C GLY A 293 8.89 3.56 6.15
N ALA A 294 8.93 2.36 6.71
CA ALA A 294 9.03 2.16 8.14
C ALA A 294 10.36 2.72 8.69
N LEU A 295 11.49 2.48 8.00
CA LEU A 295 12.77 3.09 8.37
C LEU A 295 12.69 4.61 8.30
N TYR A 296 12.15 5.17 7.21
CA TYR A 296 11.99 6.62 7.06
C TYR A 296 11.19 7.23 8.21
N GLY A 297 10.07 6.59 8.59
CA GLY A 297 9.26 7.00 9.74
C GLY A 297 10.07 7.07 11.03
N LEU A 298 10.92 6.08 11.31
CA LEU A 298 11.73 6.03 12.51
C LEU A 298 12.82 7.12 12.53
N VAL A 299 13.60 7.24 11.45
CA VAL A 299 14.77 8.13 11.42
C VAL A 299 14.44 9.61 11.20
N ASN A 300 13.20 9.94 10.81
CA ASN A 300 12.75 11.31 10.58
C ASN A 300 11.73 11.81 11.62
N THR A 301 11.31 10.99 12.59
CA THR A 301 10.48 11.42 13.73
C THR A 301 11.25 12.25 14.75
N GLU A 302 12.57 12.33 14.66
CA GLU A 302 13.43 13.12 15.54
C GLU A 302 13.58 14.59 15.10
N LYS A 303 12.77 15.06 14.14
CA LYS A 303 12.68 16.46 13.73
C LYS A 303 11.29 16.98 14.03
#